data_311b16e9fb2deae10628d095dfb493e9
#
_entry.id   311b16e9fb2deae10628d095dfb493e9
#
_cell.length_a   1.000
_cell.length_b   1.000
_cell.length_c   1.000
_cell.angle_alpha   90.00
_cell.angle_beta   90.00
_cell.angle_gamma   90.00
#
_symmetry.space_group_name_H-M   'P 1'
#
loop_
_entity.id
_entity.type
_entity.pdbx_description
1 polymer ?
#
loop_
_entity_poly.entity_id
_entity_poly.type
_entity_poly.pdbx_seq_one_letter_code
_entity_poly.pdbx_strand_id
1 'polypeptide(L)'
;MEISIELRELQPFLNERGQLKNWPAKKKRKVLALWYLAGQLEMRKVYSEAEINTLLDEWTVFHDPATLRRELFNHFLLNLTADGRQYWRAEEIPLLEAFLTKYL
;
A
#
# COMPACT_ATOMS: atom_id res chain seq x y z
N MET A 1 -20.42 1.16 5.45
CA MET A 1 -19.42 1.78 4.55
C MET A 1 -19.44 1.05 3.22
N GLU A 2 -19.62 1.78 2.15
CA GLU A 2 -19.60 1.18 0.83
C GLU A 2 -18.17 1.01 0.34
N ILE A 3 -17.87 -0.21 -0.11
CA ILE A 3 -16.61 -0.48 -0.78
C ILE A 3 -16.81 -0.15 -2.25
N SER A 4 -15.89 0.63 -2.84
CA SER A 4 -16.00 0.99 -4.25
C SER A 4 -15.96 -0.27 -5.14
N ILE A 5 -16.56 -0.17 -6.32
CA ILE A 5 -16.58 -1.28 -7.28
C ILE A 5 -15.15 -1.69 -7.63
N GLU A 6 -14.27 -0.71 -7.82
CA GLU A 6 -12.86 -0.95 -8.14
C GLU A 6 -12.14 -1.71 -7.03
N LEU A 7 -12.39 -1.35 -5.77
CA LEU A 7 -11.76 -2.02 -4.64
C LEU A 7 -12.24 -3.47 -4.49
N ARG A 8 -13.45 -3.78 -4.95
CA ARG A 8 -13.96 -5.15 -4.92
C ARG A 8 -13.12 -6.11 -5.75
N GLU A 9 -12.43 -5.62 -6.77
CA GLU A 9 -11.54 -6.46 -7.57
C GLU A 9 -10.34 -6.97 -6.75
N LEU A 10 -10.04 -6.31 -5.64
CA LEU A 10 -8.97 -6.73 -4.74
C LEU A 10 -9.42 -7.81 -3.75
N GLN A 11 -10.74 -7.94 -3.49
CA GLN A 11 -11.25 -8.88 -2.50
C GLN A 11 -10.76 -10.32 -2.66
N PRO A 12 -10.68 -10.89 -3.87
CA PRO A 12 -10.15 -12.25 -4.04
C PRO A 12 -8.71 -12.41 -3.55
N PHE A 13 -7.97 -11.30 -3.43
CA PHE A 13 -6.59 -11.30 -3.00
C PHE A 13 -6.43 -11.00 -1.50
N LEU A 14 -7.54 -10.77 -0.80
CA LEU A 14 -7.54 -10.51 0.64
C LEU A 14 -8.10 -11.71 1.38
N ASN A 15 -7.51 -11.99 2.55
CA ASN A 15 -8.04 -13.03 3.43
C ASN A 15 -9.09 -12.43 4.38
N GLU A 16 -9.63 -13.24 5.30
CA GLU A 16 -10.65 -12.82 6.25
C GLU A 16 -10.21 -11.68 7.17
N ARG A 17 -8.92 -11.53 7.38
CA ARG A 17 -8.35 -10.47 8.21
C ARG A 17 -8.02 -9.21 7.44
N GLY A 18 -8.33 -9.17 6.14
CA GLY A 18 -7.99 -8.04 5.30
C GLY A 18 -6.54 -7.99 4.88
N GLN A 19 -5.80 -9.08 5.05
CA GLN A 19 -4.40 -9.17 4.63
C GLN A 19 -4.31 -9.56 3.16
N LEU A 20 -3.38 -8.94 2.44
CA LEU A 20 -3.10 -9.27 1.05
C LEU A 20 -2.41 -10.64 1.00
N LYS A 21 -3.05 -11.61 0.32
CA LYS A 21 -2.56 -12.99 0.29
C LYS A 21 -1.34 -13.19 -0.59
N ASN A 22 -1.28 -12.44 -1.68
CA ASN A 22 -0.17 -12.51 -2.64
C ASN A 22 -0.04 -11.21 -3.38
N TRP A 23 1.15 -10.95 -3.92
CA TRP A 23 1.39 -9.76 -4.73
C TRP A 23 0.79 -10.00 -6.12
N PRO A 24 -0.18 -9.18 -6.56
CA PRO A 24 -0.85 -9.43 -7.83
C PRO A 24 0.09 -9.29 -9.03
N ALA A 25 -0.17 -10.06 -10.08
CA ALA A 25 0.60 -9.97 -11.32
C ALA A 25 0.11 -8.85 -12.23
N LYS A 26 -1.22 -8.62 -12.27
CA LYS A 26 -1.80 -7.60 -13.14
C LYS A 26 -1.63 -6.20 -12.57
N LYS A 27 -1.30 -5.26 -13.46
CA LYS A 27 -1.02 -3.87 -13.07
C LYS A 27 -2.16 -3.22 -12.30
N LYS A 28 -3.40 -3.37 -12.76
CA LYS A 28 -4.54 -2.76 -12.08
C LYS A 28 -4.66 -3.24 -10.64
N ARG A 29 -4.49 -4.54 -10.42
CA ARG A 29 -4.57 -5.11 -9.08
C ARG A 29 -3.40 -4.70 -8.20
N LYS A 30 -2.21 -4.53 -8.77
CA LYS A 30 -1.07 -3.99 -8.04
C LYS A 30 -1.35 -2.56 -7.56
N VAL A 31 -1.90 -1.73 -8.43
CA VAL A 31 -2.24 -0.35 -8.11
C VAL A 31 -3.31 -0.31 -7.02
N LEU A 32 -4.33 -1.15 -7.12
CA LEU A 32 -5.36 -1.27 -6.07
C LEU A 32 -4.75 -1.71 -4.74
N ALA A 33 -3.86 -2.69 -4.76
CA ALA A 33 -3.21 -3.20 -3.55
C ALA A 33 -2.37 -2.11 -2.88
N LEU A 34 -1.64 -1.32 -3.66
CA LEU A 34 -0.82 -0.23 -3.11
C LEU A 34 -1.69 0.84 -2.45
N TRP A 35 -2.77 1.22 -3.10
CA TRP A 35 -3.71 2.19 -2.53
C TRP A 35 -4.29 1.67 -1.21
N TYR A 36 -4.69 0.40 -1.19
CA TYR A 36 -5.23 -0.25 0.00
C TYR A 36 -4.21 -0.26 1.14
N LEU A 37 -2.97 -0.69 0.86
CA LEU A 37 -1.92 -0.75 1.88
C LEU A 37 -1.54 0.64 2.40
N ALA A 38 -1.50 1.64 1.52
CA ALA A 38 -1.21 3.01 1.95
C ALA A 38 -2.25 3.51 2.97
N GLY A 39 -3.50 3.08 2.81
CA GLY A 39 -4.57 3.43 3.75
C GLY A 39 -4.38 2.85 5.16
N GLN A 40 -3.49 1.88 5.33
CA GLN A 40 -3.20 1.29 6.63
C GLN A 40 -2.11 2.05 7.40
N LEU A 41 -1.40 2.94 6.73
CA LEU A 41 -0.40 3.79 7.38
C LEU A 41 -1.07 4.95 8.08
N GLU A 42 -0.60 5.27 9.29
CA GLU A 42 -1.11 6.43 10.01
C GLU A 42 -0.58 7.72 9.39
N MET A 43 -1.45 8.72 9.31
CA MET A 43 -1.05 10.06 8.84
C MET A 43 -0.09 10.68 9.83
N ARG A 44 0.90 11.40 9.30
CA ARG A 44 1.85 12.19 10.11
C ARG A 44 2.64 11.37 11.13
N LYS A 45 2.74 10.08 10.91
CA LYS A 45 3.58 9.20 11.71
C LYS A 45 4.86 8.89 10.97
N VAL A 46 5.98 9.02 11.65
CA VAL A 46 7.29 8.63 11.12
C VAL A 46 7.58 7.21 11.58
N TYR A 47 7.89 6.33 10.62
CA TYR A 47 8.22 4.94 10.87
C TYR A 47 9.71 4.72 10.65
N SER A 48 10.34 3.93 11.52
CA SER A 48 11.67 3.39 11.21
C SER A 48 11.53 2.31 10.13
N GLU A 49 12.63 1.88 9.55
CA GLU A 49 12.60 0.77 8.59
C GLU A 49 12.00 -0.49 9.22
N ALA A 50 12.39 -0.81 10.44
CA ALA A 50 11.84 -1.97 11.14
C ALA A 50 10.33 -1.83 11.37
N GLU A 51 9.86 -0.66 11.76
CA GLU A 51 8.44 -0.43 11.99
C GLU A 51 7.60 -0.53 10.73
N ILE A 52 8.07 0.07 9.62
CA ILE A 52 7.33 -0.02 8.37
C ILE A 52 7.30 -1.44 7.83
N ASN A 53 8.41 -2.18 7.98
CA ASN A 53 8.46 -3.59 7.60
C ASN A 53 7.46 -4.43 8.41
N THR A 54 7.40 -4.19 9.72
CA THR A 54 6.45 -4.88 10.60
C THR A 54 5.01 -4.60 10.17
N LEU A 55 4.68 -3.35 9.89
CA LEU A 55 3.33 -2.98 9.48
C LEU A 55 2.97 -3.66 8.16
N LEU A 56 3.86 -3.63 7.17
CA LEU A 56 3.59 -4.26 5.88
C LEU A 56 3.47 -5.78 6.02
N ASP A 57 4.25 -6.40 6.90
CA ASP A 57 4.14 -7.82 7.18
C ASP A 57 2.82 -8.17 7.89
N GLU A 58 2.28 -7.26 8.70
CA GLU A 58 0.98 -7.45 9.34
C GLU A 58 -0.17 -7.43 8.33
N TRP A 59 -0.01 -6.71 7.24
CA TRP A 59 -1.05 -6.55 6.23
C TRP A 59 -0.87 -7.44 4.99
N THR A 60 0.17 -8.28 4.99
CA THR A 60 0.43 -9.20 3.89
C THR A 60 0.83 -10.58 4.42
N VAL A 61 0.55 -11.61 3.63
CA VAL A 61 0.89 -12.99 3.99
C VAL A 61 2.25 -13.40 3.43
N PHE A 62 2.65 -12.77 2.33
CA PHE A 62 3.84 -13.19 1.57
C PHE A 62 5.18 -12.58 2.04
N HIS A 63 5.17 -11.71 3.03
CA HIS A 63 6.37 -11.16 3.68
C HIS A 63 7.45 -10.64 2.73
N ASP A 64 7.09 -9.64 1.93
CA ASP A 64 8.06 -8.96 1.06
C ASP A 64 7.96 -7.43 1.22
N PRO A 65 8.30 -6.91 2.41
CA PRO A 65 8.16 -5.48 2.66
C PRO A 65 9.07 -4.61 1.79
N ALA A 66 10.23 -5.13 1.36
CA ALA A 66 11.15 -4.36 0.52
C ALA A 66 10.52 -3.99 -0.82
N THR A 67 9.87 -4.94 -1.49
CA THR A 67 9.15 -4.68 -2.74
C THR A 67 8.02 -3.69 -2.52
N LEU A 68 7.23 -3.88 -1.45
CA LEU A 68 6.10 -3.02 -1.14
C LEU A 68 6.53 -1.59 -0.84
N ARG A 69 7.61 -1.41 -0.06
CA ARG A 69 8.14 -0.06 0.21
C ARG A 69 8.54 0.65 -1.07
N ARG A 70 9.25 -0.04 -1.95
CA ARG A 70 9.69 0.53 -3.22
C ARG A 70 8.51 0.90 -4.10
N GLU A 71 7.52 0.02 -4.20
CA GLU A 71 6.34 0.28 -5.02
C GLU A 71 5.49 1.42 -4.45
N LEU A 72 5.33 1.47 -3.13
CA LEU A 72 4.63 2.58 -2.49
C LEU A 72 5.34 3.91 -2.74
N PHE A 73 6.65 3.93 -2.66
CA PHE A 73 7.44 5.12 -2.94
C PHE A 73 7.32 5.53 -4.42
N ASN A 74 7.44 4.57 -5.32
CA ASN A 74 7.34 4.85 -6.76
C ASN A 74 5.97 5.37 -7.18
N HIS A 75 4.94 5.09 -6.40
CA HIS A 75 3.58 5.57 -6.66
C HIS A 75 3.21 6.80 -5.80
N PHE A 76 4.20 7.42 -5.20
CA PHE A 76 4.03 8.66 -4.39
C PHE A 76 3.09 8.48 -3.19
N LEU A 77 3.00 7.29 -2.66
CA LEU A 77 2.19 7.00 -1.46
C LEU A 77 3.02 6.98 -0.18
N LEU A 78 4.33 6.79 -0.31
CA LEU A 78 5.27 6.70 0.80
C LEU A 78 6.47 7.60 0.51
N ASN A 79 6.92 8.32 1.54
CA ASN A 79 8.12 9.12 1.48
C ASN A 79 9.18 8.50 2.38
N LEU A 80 10.44 8.82 2.12
CA LEU A 80 11.55 8.37 2.96
C LEU A 80 12.67 9.41 2.96
N THR A 81 13.48 9.38 4.02
CA THR A 81 14.68 10.22 4.10
C THR A 81 15.74 9.71 3.13
N ALA A 82 16.70 10.60 2.80
CA ALA A 82 17.77 10.26 1.85
C ALA A 82 18.60 9.05 2.31
N ASP A 83 18.73 8.84 3.62
CA ASP A 83 19.48 7.72 4.19
C ASP A 83 18.64 6.43 4.29
N GLY A 84 17.34 6.49 3.95
CA GLY A 84 16.44 5.33 3.99
C GLY A 84 16.11 4.83 5.38
N ARG A 85 16.27 5.65 6.40
CA ARG A 85 16.01 5.25 7.80
C ARG A 85 14.64 5.60 8.32
N GLN A 86 14.01 6.63 7.75
CA GLN A 86 12.70 7.08 8.19
C GLN A 86 11.73 7.10 7.02
N TYR A 87 10.51 6.69 7.30
CA TYR A 87 9.43 6.57 6.32
C TYR A 87 8.17 7.22 6.85
N TRP A 88 7.39 7.86 5.97
CA TRP A 88 6.08 8.40 6.34
C TRP A 88 5.15 8.37 5.15
N ARG A 89 3.86 8.24 5.42
CA ARG A 89 2.83 8.24 4.39
C ARG A 89 2.76 9.61 3.73
N ALA A 90 2.46 9.64 2.43
CA ALA A 90 2.16 10.88 1.74
C ALA A 90 1.00 11.58 2.46
N GLU A 91 1.10 12.89 2.60
CA GLU A 91 0.10 13.66 3.35
C GLU A 91 -1.28 13.59 2.70
N GLU A 92 -1.32 13.66 1.36
CA GLU A 92 -2.55 13.52 0.61
C GLU A 92 -2.48 12.27 -0.26
N ILE A 93 -3.40 11.32 0.01
CA ILE A 93 -3.58 10.16 -0.85
C ILE A 93 -4.76 10.47 -1.77
N PRO A 94 -4.58 10.37 -3.11
CA PRO A 94 -5.66 10.63 -4.04
C PRO A 94 -6.85 9.69 -3.80
N LEU A 95 -8.04 10.12 -4.19
CA LEU A 95 -9.17 9.21 -4.24
C LEU A 95 -8.84 8.06 -5.20
N LEU A 96 -9.40 6.89 -4.93
CA LEU A 96 -9.09 5.69 -5.70
C LEU A 96 -9.25 5.88 -7.20
N GLU A 97 -10.34 6.52 -7.63
CA GLU A 97 -10.58 6.77 -9.05
C GLU A 97 -9.47 7.60 -9.69
N ALA A 98 -9.06 8.67 -9.02
CA ALA A 98 -7.98 9.53 -9.52
C ALA A 98 -6.65 8.77 -9.57
N PHE A 99 -6.40 7.96 -8.56
CA PHE A 99 -5.18 7.15 -8.49
C PHE A 99 -5.13 6.13 -9.62
N LEU A 100 -6.23 5.43 -9.87
CA LEU A 100 -6.33 4.47 -10.98
C LEU A 100 -6.13 5.16 -12.33
N THR A 101 -6.77 6.33 -12.53
CA THR A 101 -6.63 7.09 -13.77
C THR A 101 -5.17 7.47 -14.03
N LYS A 102 -4.45 7.85 -12.97
CA LYS A 102 -3.05 8.27 -13.10
C LYS A 102 -2.12 7.12 -13.51
N TYR A 103 -2.36 5.90 -13.03
CA TYR A 103 -1.45 4.77 -13.23
C TYR A 103 -1.95 3.73 -14.23
N LEU A 104 -3.12 3.89 -14.76
CA LEU A 104 -3.68 3.03 -15.79
C LEU A 104 -4.04 3.83 -17.04
#